data_6d34ca762df3f1b7cb18d039eaed6600
#
_entry.id   6d34ca762df3f1b7cb18d039eaed6600
#
_cell.length_a   1.000
_cell.length_b   1.000
_cell.length_c   1.000
_cell.angle_alpha   90.00
_cell.angle_beta   90.00
_cell.angle_gamma   90.00
#
_symmetry.space_group_name_H-M   'P 1'
#
loop_
_entity.id
_entity.type
_entity.pdbx_description
1 polymer ?
#
loop_
_entity_poly.entity_id
_entity_poly.type
_entity_poly.pdbx_seq_one_letter_code
_entity_poly.pdbx_strand_id
1 'polypeptide(L)'
;MKILPVIKTQKGLTLVELMIAILLGSIISILLISLFINSKQSYRTQENLSRLQENGRFAMSFISEDIRMADYWGCLNPTPANLDNNIDNTFFNIFEAGASGAILATNDNADNGDDIEDGTDTITLKGAVTSSAGAVVMATMANSNAAVTIQNTHAFNQGEPVLISDCTVGDLFIIINNPSGGNTLAHGVGSTQNTDVAFQQAYGTAAHVYPLNFARYSIQTSALGEPALFRSINGNNAVELVEGVEDMQILYGEDTDATKDGIANTYRSVNNVTNMDDVVSLRVSLVVRTLDDNVTTDNISYTVPGEAEVTPGDKRMRHVFTSTIAVRNRLL
;
A
#
# COMPACT_ATOMS: atom_id res chain seq x y z
N MET A 1 33.06 28.95 80.42
CA MET A 1 33.91 29.42 79.32
C MET A 1 32.99 29.60 78.13
N LYS A 2 32.54 30.85 77.84
CA LYS A 2 31.62 31.17 76.72
C LYS A 2 32.46 31.43 75.43
N ILE A 3 32.33 30.61 74.44
CA ILE A 3 32.96 30.85 73.15
C ILE A 3 32.05 31.82 72.35
N LEU A 4 32.55 33.04 72.15
CA LEU A 4 31.89 34.05 71.31
C LEU A 4 32.02 33.64 69.81
N PRO A 5 30.95 33.76 69.06
CA PRO A 5 31.05 33.49 67.63
C PRO A 5 31.84 34.62 66.93
N VAL A 6 32.85 34.25 66.14
CA VAL A 6 33.60 35.16 65.28
C VAL A 6 32.68 35.64 64.16
N ILE A 7 32.23 36.90 64.23
CA ILE A 7 31.48 37.57 63.16
C ILE A 7 32.49 37.84 62.04
N LYS A 8 32.42 37.08 61.00
CA LYS A 8 33.14 37.36 59.74
C LYS A 8 32.56 38.63 59.12
N THR A 9 33.33 39.67 59.06
CA THR A 9 33.00 40.94 58.43
C THR A 9 32.83 40.64 56.89
N GLN A 10 31.63 40.81 56.37
CA GLN A 10 31.38 40.80 54.92
C GLN A 10 32.07 42.01 54.29
N LYS A 11 32.97 41.75 53.33
CA LYS A 11 33.58 42.81 52.51
C LYS A 11 32.57 43.08 51.37
N GLY A 12 32.22 44.33 51.12
CA GLY A 12 31.35 44.74 50.01
C GLY A 12 32.02 44.44 48.71
N LEU A 13 31.22 43.99 47.74
CA LEU A 13 31.62 43.75 46.34
C LEU A 13 32.00 45.08 45.68
N THR A 14 33.11 45.09 44.95
CA THR A 14 33.46 46.23 44.10
C THR A 14 32.59 46.26 42.82
N LEU A 15 32.36 47.46 42.27
CA LEU A 15 31.59 47.63 41.03
C LEU A 15 32.18 46.82 39.87
N VAL A 16 33.52 46.74 39.82
CA VAL A 16 34.23 45.94 38.80
C VAL A 16 33.97 44.42 38.94
N GLU A 17 33.96 43.91 40.20
CA GLU A 17 33.64 42.52 40.47
C GLU A 17 32.21 42.15 40.02
N LEU A 18 31.25 43.07 40.26
CA LEU A 18 29.87 42.89 39.80
C LEU A 18 29.78 42.90 38.29
N MET A 19 30.49 43.80 37.59
CA MET A 19 30.52 43.85 36.12
C MET A 19 31.12 42.59 35.54
N ILE A 20 32.21 42.06 36.09
CA ILE A 20 32.82 40.80 35.63
C ILE A 20 31.90 39.61 35.89
N ALA A 21 31.22 39.56 37.05
CA ALA A 21 30.29 38.50 37.38
C ALA A 21 29.10 38.46 36.39
N ILE A 22 28.52 39.62 36.04
CA ILE A 22 27.43 39.71 35.06
C ILE A 22 27.91 39.31 33.66
N LEU A 23 29.10 39.75 33.23
CA LEU A 23 29.69 39.37 31.95
C LEU A 23 29.89 37.87 31.86
N LEU A 24 30.53 37.26 32.86
CA LEU A 24 30.75 35.81 32.88
C LEU A 24 29.43 35.04 32.95
N GLY A 25 28.48 35.51 33.77
CA GLY A 25 27.14 34.94 33.87
C GLY A 25 26.37 34.99 32.55
N SER A 26 26.47 36.09 31.80
CA SER A 26 25.82 36.22 30.50
C SER A 26 26.45 35.29 29.44
N ILE A 27 27.75 35.13 29.40
CA ILE A 27 28.44 34.19 28.50
C ILE A 27 28.03 32.75 28.80
N ILE A 28 28.02 32.37 30.10
CA ILE A 28 27.57 31.00 30.48
C ILE A 28 26.13 30.78 30.10
N SER A 29 25.23 31.75 30.28
CA SER A 29 23.83 31.66 29.93
C SER A 29 23.63 31.46 28.41
N ILE A 30 24.38 32.20 27.58
CA ILE A 30 24.32 32.03 26.10
C ILE A 30 24.78 30.63 25.70
N LEU A 31 25.87 30.12 26.31
CA LEU A 31 26.36 28.75 26.02
C LEU A 31 25.34 27.68 26.44
N LEU A 32 24.69 27.83 27.59
CA LEU A 32 23.66 26.90 28.07
C LEU A 32 22.42 26.92 27.15
N ILE A 33 21.99 28.10 26.71
CA ILE A 33 20.87 28.24 25.78
C ILE A 33 21.20 27.58 24.44
N SER A 34 22.39 27.83 23.89
CA SER A 34 22.82 27.19 22.62
C SER A 34 22.92 25.67 22.76
N LEU A 35 23.44 25.14 23.87
CA LEU A 35 23.47 23.70 24.13
C LEU A 35 22.05 23.11 24.20
N PHE A 36 21.13 23.79 24.87
CA PHE A 36 19.73 23.35 24.96
C PHE A 36 19.03 23.32 23.58
N ILE A 37 19.22 24.39 22.78
CA ILE A 37 18.66 24.46 21.42
C ILE A 37 19.21 23.31 20.52
N ASN A 38 20.53 23.10 20.54
CA ASN A 38 21.17 22.04 19.77
C ASN A 38 20.71 20.66 20.22
N SER A 39 20.56 20.43 21.53
CA SER A 39 20.04 19.18 22.08
C SER A 39 18.60 18.93 21.66
N LYS A 40 17.75 19.96 21.72
CA LYS A 40 16.34 19.87 21.28
C LYS A 40 16.24 19.59 19.77
N GLN A 41 17.08 20.25 18.95
CA GLN A 41 17.12 20.01 17.51
C GLN A 41 17.57 18.58 17.19
N SER A 42 18.61 18.08 17.86
CA SER A 42 19.09 16.71 17.69
C SER A 42 18.01 15.68 18.06
N TYR A 43 17.31 15.90 19.17
CA TYR A 43 16.19 15.03 19.58
C TYR A 43 15.07 15.02 18.54
N ARG A 44 14.65 16.21 18.05
CA ARG A 44 13.63 16.35 17.01
C ARG A 44 14.04 15.62 15.71
N THR A 45 15.29 15.77 15.29
CA THR A 45 15.79 15.08 14.09
C THR A 45 15.78 13.56 14.26
N GLN A 46 16.18 13.06 15.44
CA GLN A 46 16.15 11.61 15.72
C GLN A 46 14.73 11.05 15.74
N GLU A 47 13.78 11.77 16.34
CA GLU A 47 12.38 11.37 16.37
C GLU A 47 11.79 11.32 14.94
N ASN A 48 12.01 12.37 14.14
CA ASN A 48 11.54 12.42 12.76
C ASN A 48 12.16 11.31 11.90
N LEU A 49 13.46 11.03 12.07
CA LEU A 49 14.13 9.94 11.36
C LEU A 49 13.55 8.57 11.75
N SER A 50 13.26 8.35 13.02
CA SER A 50 12.66 7.11 13.51
C SER A 50 11.27 6.88 12.90
N ARG A 51 10.40 7.91 12.91
CA ARG A 51 9.07 7.86 12.29
C ARG A 51 9.14 7.63 10.77
N LEU A 52 10.04 8.32 10.09
CA LEU A 52 10.25 8.17 8.65
C LEU A 52 10.65 6.72 8.29
N GLN A 53 11.57 6.12 9.06
CA GLN A 53 11.99 4.73 8.85
C GLN A 53 10.85 3.73 9.14
N GLU A 54 10.07 3.98 10.19
CA GLU A 54 8.92 3.14 10.55
C GLU A 54 7.83 3.22 9.47
N ASN A 55 7.46 4.44 9.05
CA ASN A 55 6.47 4.68 8.01
C ASN A 55 6.87 4.01 6.68
N GLY A 56 8.14 4.16 6.26
CA GLY A 56 8.62 3.53 5.03
C GLY A 56 8.60 2.00 5.09
N ARG A 57 8.94 1.41 6.24
CA ARG A 57 8.86 -0.04 6.43
C ARG A 57 7.42 -0.55 6.42
N PHE A 58 6.48 0.15 7.06
CA PHE A 58 5.07 -0.23 7.06
C PHE A 58 4.47 -0.11 5.67
N ALA A 59 4.69 1.02 4.98
CA ALA A 59 4.21 1.22 3.62
C ALA A 59 4.70 0.10 2.68
N MET A 60 6.00 -0.19 2.70
CA MET A 60 6.60 -1.25 1.89
C MET A 60 6.07 -2.64 2.27
N SER A 61 5.78 -2.89 3.55
CA SER A 61 5.23 -4.19 4.01
C SER A 61 3.85 -4.46 3.44
N PHE A 62 2.94 -3.46 3.49
CA PHE A 62 1.58 -3.61 2.94
C PHE A 62 1.60 -3.92 1.45
N ILE A 63 2.33 -3.12 0.67
CA ILE A 63 2.43 -3.32 -0.78
C ILE A 63 3.09 -4.67 -1.11
N SER A 64 4.15 -5.04 -0.38
CA SER A 64 4.89 -6.29 -0.63
C SER A 64 4.05 -7.53 -0.36
N GLU A 65 3.15 -7.49 0.62
CA GLU A 65 2.25 -8.60 0.92
C GLU A 65 1.27 -8.82 -0.22
N ASP A 66 0.58 -7.76 -0.66
CA ASP A 66 -0.40 -7.86 -1.73
C ASP A 66 0.25 -8.19 -3.09
N ILE A 67 1.46 -7.68 -3.40
CA ILE A 67 2.19 -8.07 -4.63
C ILE A 67 2.49 -9.57 -4.66
N ARG A 68 2.94 -10.14 -3.53
CA ARG A 68 3.26 -11.57 -3.46
C ARG A 68 2.05 -12.46 -3.66
N MET A 69 0.87 -11.95 -3.32
CA MET A 69 -0.40 -12.69 -3.37
C MET A 69 -1.19 -12.40 -4.64
N ALA A 70 -0.79 -11.40 -5.44
CA ALA A 70 -1.42 -11.09 -6.71
C ALA A 70 -1.41 -12.30 -7.66
N ASP A 71 -2.40 -12.36 -8.53
CA ASP A 71 -2.58 -13.42 -9.54
C ASP A 71 -2.85 -14.82 -8.97
N TYR A 72 -3.36 -14.89 -7.74
CA TYR A 72 -3.84 -16.15 -7.17
C TYR A 72 -5.32 -16.32 -7.49
N TRP A 73 -5.67 -17.42 -8.15
CA TRP A 73 -7.05 -17.76 -8.55
C TRP A 73 -7.46 -19.17 -8.09
N GLY A 74 -6.91 -19.60 -6.95
CA GLY A 74 -7.10 -20.97 -6.49
C GLY A 74 -6.36 -21.96 -7.38
N CYS A 75 -7.10 -22.90 -7.96
CA CYS A 75 -6.56 -23.86 -8.91
C CYS A 75 -6.77 -23.44 -10.38
N LEU A 76 -7.48 -22.33 -10.64
CA LEU A 76 -7.75 -21.84 -11.98
C LEU A 76 -6.54 -21.08 -12.53
N ASN A 77 -6.18 -21.34 -13.79
CA ASN A 77 -5.32 -20.45 -14.55
C ASN A 77 -6.23 -19.62 -15.48
N PRO A 78 -6.52 -18.35 -15.15
CA PRO A 78 -7.57 -17.59 -15.82
C PRO A 78 -7.16 -17.18 -17.22
N THR A 79 -8.10 -17.36 -18.15
CA THR A 79 -8.03 -16.87 -19.53
C THR A 79 -9.37 -16.26 -19.91
N PRO A 80 -9.48 -15.43 -20.96
CA PRO A 80 -10.77 -14.91 -21.41
C PRO A 80 -11.79 -16.00 -21.79
N ALA A 81 -11.32 -17.23 -22.02
CA ALA A 81 -12.18 -18.36 -22.42
C ALA A 81 -12.72 -19.16 -21.24
N ASN A 82 -12.06 -19.11 -20.07
CA ASN A 82 -12.43 -19.95 -18.93
C ASN A 82 -12.77 -19.20 -17.63
N LEU A 83 -12.69 -17.89 -17.65
CA LEU A 83 -13.14 -17.06 -16.53
C LEU A 83 -14.13 -16.02 -17.05
N ASP A 84 -15.35 -16.05 -16.52
CA ASP A 84 -16.40 -15.08 -16.83
C ASP A 84 -16.56 -14.07 -15.70
N ASN A 85 -16.75 -12.81 -16.06
CA ASN A 85 -16.99 -11.74 -15.11
C ASN A 85 -18.47 -11.33 -15.14
N ASN A 86 -19.23 -11.85 -14.21
CA ASN A 86 -20.64 -11.51 -14.04
C ASN A 86 -20.88 -10.28 -13.14
N ILE A 87 -19.83 -9.47 -12.85
CA ILE A 87 -19.95 -8.29 -12.00
C ILE A 87 -20.09 -7.05 -12.88
N ASP A 88 -21.14 -6.24 -12.66
CA ASP A 88 -21.37 -4.97 -13.34
C ASP A 88 -20.46 -3.85 -12.81
N ASN A 89 -19.16 -4.07 -12.93
CA ASN A 89 -18.13 -3.10 -12.56
C ASN A 89 -16.83 -3.43 -13.28
N THR A 90 -16.36 -2.48 -14.09
CA THR A 90 -15.11 -2.60 -14.85
C THR A 90 -13.88 -2.84 -13.97
N PHE A 91 -13.92 -2.41 -12.69
CA PHE A 91 -12.87 -2.67 -11.73
C PHE A 91 -12.55 -4.17 -11.56
N PHE A 92 -13.57 -5.05 -11.70
CA PHE A 92 -13.39 -6.50 -11.60
C PHE A 92 -13.03 -7.16 -12.94
N ASN A 93 -12.98 -6.41 -14.03
CA ASN A 93 -12.52 -6.97 -15.30
C ASN A 93 -11.01 -7.20 -15.26
N ILE A 94 -10.57 -8.45 -15.40
CA ILE A 94 -9.16 -8.83 -15.45
C ILE A 94 -8.60 -8.94 -16.87
N PHE A 95 -9.47 -8.83 -17.89
CA PHE A 95 -9.12 -8.94 -19.32
C PHE A 95 -9.36 -7.63 -20.09
N GLU A 96 -9.44 -6.49 -19.40
CA GLU A 96 -9.64 -5.18 -20.04
C GLU A 96 -8.46 -4.83 -20.96
N ALA A 97 -8.75 -4.15 -22.08
CA ALA A 97 -7.74 -3.77 -23.04
C ALA A 97 -6.65 -2.88 -22.41
N GLY A 98 -5.41 -3.34 -22.39
CA GLY A 98 -4.27 -2.69 -21.76
C GLY A 98 -3.98 -3.14 -20.33
N ALA A 99 -4.84 -3.97 -19.74
CA ALA A 99 -4.64 -4.61 -18.45
C ALA A 99 -4.76 -6.11 -18.63
N SER A 100 -3.67 -6.79 -18.90
CA SER A 100 -3.67 -8.24 -18.89
C SER A 100 -3.51 -8.75 -17.47
N GLY A 101 -4.48 -9.57 -17.05
CA GLY A 101 -4.36 -10.34 -15.82
C GLY A 101 -4.55 -9.55 -14.53
N ALA A 102 -3.79 -9.97 -13.52
CA ALA A 102 -3.95 -9.56 -12.12
C ALA A 102 -3.30 -8.23 -11.76
N ILE A 103 -2.56 -7.60 -12.67
CA ILE A 103 -1.84 -6.34 -12.39
C ILE A 103 -2.32 -5.27 -13.37
N LEU A 104 -2.98 -4.24 -12.83
CA LEU A 104 -3.33 -3.02 -13.58
C LEU A 104 -2.56 -1.84 -12.95
N ALA A 105 -1.97 -1.00 -13.78
CA ALA A 105 -1.14 0.09 -13.31
C ALA A 105 -1.25 1.33 -14.19
N THR A 106 -0.98 2.49 -13.60
CA THR A 106 -0.77 3.74 -14.33
C THR A 106 0.59 4.30 -13.96
N ASN A 107 1.28 4.90 -14.93
CA ASN A 107 2.55 5.58 -14.74
C ASN A 107 2.30 7.08 -14.74
N ASP A 108 2.90 7.77 -13.78
CA ASP A 108 2.84 9.23 -13.67
C ASP A 108 1.39 9.75 -13.81
N ASN A 109 0.56 9.46 -12.81
CA ASN A 109 -0.83 9.91 -12.82
C ASN A 109 -0.91 11.39 -13.19
N ALA A 110 -1.73 11.71 -14.20
CA ALA A 110 -1.87 13.09 -14.65
C ALA A 110 -2.93 13.82 -13.81
N ASP A 111 -2.77 15.13 -13.67
CA ASP A 111 -3.77 16.00 -13.06
C ASP A 111 -5.09 15.95 -13.88
N ASN A 112 -6.00 15.13 -13.40
CA ASN A 112 -7.33 14.94 -13.96
C ASN A 112 -8.45 15.34 -12.99
N GLY A 113 -8.06 15.96 -11.85
CA GLY A 113 -8.96 16.39 -10.78
C GLY A 113 -9.46 15.24 -9.89
N ASP A 114 -8.79 14.09 -9.90
CA ASP A 114 -8.99 13.03 -8.91
C ASP A 114 -8.20 13.33 -7.61
N ASP A 115 -8.34 12.48 -6.60
CA ASP A 115 -7.68 12.65 -5.31
C ASP A 115 -6.23 12.12 -5.30
N ILE A 116 -5.69 11.68 -6.46
CA ILE A 116 -4.36 11.07 -6.57
C ILE A 116 -3.33 12.15 -6.86
N GLU A 117 -2.20 12.11 -6.16
CA GLU A 117 -1.10 13.05 -6.38
C GLU A 117 -0.49 12.88 -7.77
N ASP A 118 -0.27 14.02 -8.46
CA ASP A 118 0.29 14.06 -9.81
C ASP A 118 1.72 13.51 -9.86
N GLY A 119 2.05 12.82 -10.96
CA GLY A 119 3.37 12.26 -11.18
C GLY A 119 3.68 11.03 -10.35
N THR A 120 2.69 10.48 -9.62
CA THR A 120 2.85 9.23 -8.88
C THR A 120 2.23 8.04 -9.61
N ASP A 121 2.81 6.86 -9.45
CA ASP A 121 2.25 5.63 -10.00
C ASP A 121 1.07 5.13 -9.16
N THR A 122 0.14 4.45 -9.83
CA THR A 122 -0.87 3.63 -9.14
C THR A 122 -0.77 2.18 -9.56
N ILE A 123 -1.13 1.27 -8.65
CA ILE A 123 -1.18 -0.15 -8.95
C ILE A 123 -2.43 -0.79 -8.36
N THR A 124 -3.10 -1.61 -9.16
CA THR A 124 -4.16 -2.50 -8.68
C THR A 124 -3.70 -3.94 -8.82
N LEU A 125 -3.71 -4.65 -7.72
CA LEU A 125 -3.32 -6.05 -7.59
C LEU A 125 -4.58 -6.89 -7.41
N LYS A 126 -4.82 -7.85 -8.29
CA LYS A 126 -6.05 -8.64 -8.32
C LYS A 126 -5.76 -10.10 -8.00
N GLY A 127 -6.67 -10.73 -7.30
CA GLY A 127 -6.59 -12.15 -6.99
C GLY A 127 -7.63 -12.60 -5.98
N ALA A 128 -7.69 -13.89 -5.74
CA ALA A 128 -8.48 -14.48 -4.68
C ALA A 128 -7.73 -14.41 -3.34
N VAL A 129 -8.46 -14.43 -2.22
CA VAL A 129 -7.87 -14.42 -0.88
C VAL A 129 -7.27 -15.79 -0.57
N THR A 130 -5.98 -15.84 -0.26
CA THR A 130 -5.25 -17.07 0.04
C THR A 130 -5.40 -17.55 1.47
N SER A 131 -5.79 -16.66 2.39
CA SER A 131 -5.94 -16.99 3.82
C SER A 131 -7.12 -17.93 4.10
N SER A 132 -8.05 -18.09 3.13
CA SER A 132 -9.10 -19.09 3.19
C SER A 132 -8.86 -20.17 2.14
N ALA A 133 -8.97 -21.43 2.52
CA ALA A 133 -8.88 -22.59 1.61
C ALA A 133 -10.04 -22.62 0.56
N GLY A 134 -10.81 -21.56 0.46
CA GLY A 134 -12.08 -21.52 -0.26
C GLY A 134 -13.17 -22.33 0.46
N ALA A 135 -14.39 -22.01 0.17
CA ALA A 135 -15.51 -22.84 0.63
C ALA A 135 -15.85 -23.90 -0.43
N VAL A 136 -15.95 -25.16 0.01
CA VAL A 136 -16.29 -26.28 -0.88
C VAL A 136 -17.77 -26.22 -1.24
N VAL A 137 -18.10 -26.41 -2.51
CA VAL A 137 -19.48 -26.58 -2.97
C VAL A 137 -20.01 -27.94 -2.48
N MET A 138 -21.09 -27.94 -1.70
CA MET A 138 -21.62 -29.12 -1.02
C MET A 138 -22.59 -29.95 -1.85
N ALA A 139 -23.24 -29.32 -2.82
CA ALA A 139 -24.21 -29.97 -3.69
C ALA A 139 -24.06 -29.45 -5.13
N THR A 140 -24.15 -30.33 -6.10
CA THR A 140 -24.20 -29.94 -7.51
C THR A 140 -25.39 -29.03 -7.77
N MET A 141 -25.12 -27.88 -8.41
CA MET A 141 -26.17 -26.95 -8.81
C MET A 141 -27.16 -27.62 -9.78
N ALA A 142 -28.43 -27.34 -9.61
CA ALA A 142 -29.48 -27.91 -10.48
C ALA A 142 -29.35 -27.41 -11.94
N ASN A 143 -28.89 -26.18 -12.11
CA ASN A 143 -28.58 -25.52 -13.37
C ASN A 143 -27.63 -24.34 -13.09
N SER A 144 -27.12 -23.67 -14.11
CA SER A 144 -26.18 -22.54 -14.00
C SER A 144 -26.75 -21.29 -13.30
N ASN A 145 -28.07 -21.19 -13.13
CA ASN A 145 -28.76 -20.07 -12.46
C ASN A 145 -29.11 -20.38 -10.99
N ALA A 146 -28.87 -21.62 -10.52
CA ALA A 146 -29.21 -22.02 -9.17
C ALA A 146 -28.25 -21.42 -8.14
N ALA A 147 -28.74 -21.17 -6.93
CA ALA A 147 -27.84 -20.73 -5.85
C ALA A 147 -26.80 -21.79 -5.52
N VAL A 148 -25.59 -21.34 -5.17
CA VAL A 148 -24.46 -22.21 -4.80
C VAL A 148 -24.61 -22.63 -3.32
N THR A 149 -24.58 -23.94 -3.06
CA THR A 149 -24.60 -24.46 -1.68
C THR A 149 -23.18 -24.77 -1.24
N ILE A 150 -22.72 -24.13 -0.16
CA ILE A 150 -21.35 -24.27 0.37
C ILE A 150 -21.31 -24.79 1.80
N GLN A 151 -20.17 -25.33 2.20
CA GLN A 151 -20.01 -25.96 3.52
C GLN A 151 -20.07 -24.98 4.68
N ASN A 152 -19.58 -23.77 4.51
CA ASN A 152 -19.52 -22.75 5.57
C ASN A 152 -19.70 -21.35 4.99
N THR A 153 -20.82 -20.74 5.33
CA THR A 153 -21.16 -19.38 4.86
C THR A 153 -20.68 -18.26 5.77
N HIS A 154 -20.19 -18.57 6.97
CA HIS A 154 -19.76 -17.54 7.93
C HIS A 154 -18.55 -16.72 7.49
N ALA A 155 -17.83 -17.18 6.47
CA ALA A 155 -16.70 -16.47 5.90
C ALA A 155 -17.10 -15.44 4.83
N PHE A 156 -18.38 -15.36 4.45
CA PHE A 156 -18.87 -14.52 3.36
C PHE A 156 -19.94 -13.54 3.84
N ASN A 157 -19.96 -12.37 3.19
CA ASN A 157 -20.94 -11.32 3.47
C ASN A 157 -21.77 -11.00 2.22
N GLN A 158 -22.95 -10.46 2.42
CA GLN A 158 -23.73 -9.89 1.33
C GLN A 158 -22.98 -8.70 0.70
N GLY A 159 -22.94 -8.62 -0.62
CA GLY A 159 -22.22 -7.59 -1.36
C GLY A 159 -20.74 -7.93 -1.59
N GLU A 160 -20.26 -9.08 -1.13
CA GLU A 160 -18.87 -9.49 -1.31
C GLU A 160 -18.66 -10.10 -2.70
N PRO A 161 -17.63 -9.67 -3.45
CA PRO A 161 -17.24 -10.27 -4.72
C PRO A 161 -16.47 -11.57 -4.45
N VAL A 162 -16.80 -12.61 -5.21
CA VAL A 162 -16.21 -13.94 -5.07
C VAL A 162 -15.93 -14.59 -6.43
N LEU A 163 -15.02 -15.53 -6.45
CA LEU A 163 -14.75 -16.46 -7.53
C LEU A 163 -15.32 -17.84 -7.19
N ILE A 164 -16.12 -18.44 -8.05
CA ILE A 164 -16.38 -19.87 -8.04
C ILE A 164 -15.59 -20.54 -9.15
N SER A 165 -14.94 -21.67 -8.86
CA SER A 165 -14.15 -22.40 -9.87
C SER A 165 -14.06 -23.88 -9.55
N ASP A 166 -14.00 -24.72 -10.60
CA ASP A 166 -13.70 -26.15 -10.54
C ASP A 166 -12.32 -26.49 -11.16
N CYS A 167 -11.43 -25.51 -11.25
CA CYS A 167 -10.11 -25.58 -11.88
C CYS A 167 -10.10 -25.63 -13.42
N THR A 168 -11.24 -25.76 -14.08
CA THR A 168 -11.35 -25.74 -15.54
C THR A 168 -11.98 -24.44 -16.04
N VAL A 169 -13.03 -24.00 -15.36
CA VAL A 169 -13.71 -22.72 -15.58
C VAL A 169 -13.96 -22.03 -14.24
N GLY A 170 -14.26 -20.73 -14.29
CA GLY A 170 -14.61 -19.94 -13.13
C GLY A 170 -15.54 -18.79 -13.49
N ASP A 171 -16.31 -18.33 -12.52
CA ASP A 171 -17.19 -17.18 -12.63
C ASP A 171 -16.96 -16.23 -11.44
N LEU A 172 -16.80 -14.93 -11.75
CA LEU A 172 -16.79 -13.86 -10.75
C LEU A 172 -18.21 -13.37 -10.53
N PHE A 173 -18.64 -13.25 -9.28
CA PHE A 173 -19.97 -12.73 -8.96
C PHE A 173 -20.00 -12.05 -7.59
N ILE A 174 -21.03 -11.23 -7.35
CA ILE A 174 -21.31 -10.63 -6.04
C ILE A 174 -22.42 -11.41 -5.35
N ILE A 175 -22.23 -11.73 -4.08
CA ILE A 175 -23.21 -12.40 -3.24
C ILE A 175 -24.36 -11.44 -2.95
N ILE A 176 -25.57 -11.77 -3.37
CA ILE A 176 -26.75 -10.89 -3.26
C ILE A 176 -27.61 -11.16 -2.02
N ASN A 177 -27.50 -12.31 -1.39
CA ASN A 177 -28.21 -12.66 -0.16
C ASN A 177 -27.33 -12.47 1.08
N ASN A 178 -27.94 -12.45 2.28
CA ASN A 178 -27.19 -12.56 3.52
C ASN A 178 -26.93 -14.04 3.83
N PRO A 179 -25.69 -14.55 3.71
CA PRO A 179 -25.40 -15.97 3.88
C PRO A 179 -25.36 -16.41 5.35
N SER A 180 -25.39 -15.51 6.33
CA SER A 180 -25.25 -15.85 7.75
C SER A 180 -26.39 -16.72 8.32
N GLY A 181 -27.50 -16.87 7.61
CA GLY A 181 -28.67 -17.68 8.00
C GLY A 181 -28.85 -18.98 7.24
N GLY A 182 -27.90 -19.35 6.36
CA GLY A 182 -28.04 -20.55 5.51
C GLY A 182 -26.71 -20.99 4.90
N ASN A 183 -26.76 -22.00 4.03
CA ASN A 183 -25.59 -22.56 3.36
C ASN A 183 -25.52 -22.18 1.88
N THR A 184 -26.26 -21.14 1.45
CA THR A 184 -26.39 -20.79 0.04
C THR A 184 -25.88 -19.39 -0.27
N LEU A 185 -25.19 -19.27 -1.40
CA LEU A 185 -24.80 -18.00 -2.02
C LEU A 185 -25.64 -17.79 -3.27
N ALA A 186 -26.40 -16.69 -3.31
CA ALA A 186 -27.21 -16.33 -4.47
C ALA A 186 -26.47 -15.28 -5.32
N HIS A 187 -26.61 -15.37 -6.66
CA HIS A 187 -25.89 -14.56 -7.64
C HIS A 187 -26.78 -13.91 -8.72
N GLY A 188 -28.08 -13.84 -8.52
CA GLY A 188 -29.01 -13.28 -9.53
C GLY A 188 -28.81 -11.77 -9.77
N VAL A 189 -29.39 -11.28 -10.89
CA VAL A 189 -29.34 -9.85 -11.30
C VAL A 189 -30.21 -8.91 -10.48
N GLY A 190 -30.84 -9.38 -9.42
CA GLY A 190 -31.85 -8.61 -8.67
C GLY A 190 -31.33 -7.40 -7.85
N SER A 191 -30.03 -7.10 -7.87
CA SER A 191 -29.43 -6.05 -7.07
C SER A 191 -28.49 -5.10 -7.83
N THR A 192 -28.56 -5.02 -9.15
CA THR A 192 -27.74 -4.09 -9.97
C THR A 192 -26.22 -4.35 -9.93
N GLN A 193 -25.72 -5.39 -9.28
CA GLN A 193 -24.29 -5.65 -9.12
C GLN A 193 -23.77 -6.81 -9.98
N ASN A 194 -24.67 -7.75 -10.39
CA ASN A 194 -24.33 -8.81 -11.33
C ASN A 194 -24.97 -8.55 -12.67
N THR A 195 -24.23 -8.77 -13.77
CA THR A 195 -24.68 -8.58 -15.16
C THR A 195 -25.49 -9.77 -15.67
N ASP A 196 -25.12 -10.99 -15.25
CA ASP A 196 -25.80 -12.22 -15.63
C ASP A 196 -26.22 -13.03 -14.39
N VAL A 197 -27.26 -13.84 -14.58
CA VAL A 197 -27.71 -14.82 -13.59
C VAL A 197 -27.14 -16.21 -13.85
N ALA A 198 -26.63 -16.46 -15.05
CA ALA A 198 -26.14 -17.76 -15.47
C ALA A 198 -24.62 -17.81 -15.40
N PHE A 199 -24.08 -18.74 -14.64
CA PHE A 199 -22.66 -19.11 -14.74
C PHE A 199 -22.39 -19.87 -16.05
N GLN A 200 -21.12 -19.96 -16.44
CA GLN A 200 -20.68 -20.74 -17.62
C GLN A 200 -21.17 -22.20 -17.55
N GLN A 201 -21.30 -22.73 -16.33
CA GLN A 201 -21.82 -24.09 -16.08
C GLN A 201 -22.50 -24.24 -14.72
N ALA A 202 -23.21 -25.35 -14.52
CA ALA A 202 -23.65 -25.77 -13.20
C ALA A 202 -22.49 -26.42 -12.44
N TYR A 203 -21.99 -25.76 -11.39
CA TYR A 203 -20.85 -26.24 -10.62
C TYR A 203 -21.24 -27.42 -9.72
N GLY A 204 -20.34 -28.43 -9.67
CA GLY A 204 -20.46 -29.60 -8.82
C GLY A 204 -19.66 -29.49 -7.52
N THR A 205 -19.62 -30.58 -6.77
CA THR A 205 -18.94 -30.65 -5.46
C THR A 205 -17.41 -30.58 -5.52
N ALA A 206 -16.82 -30.59 -6.71
CA ALA A 206 -15.39 -30.35 -6.92
C ALA A 206 -15.04 -28.86 -6.96
N ALA A 207 -16.04 -27.96 -7.08
CA ALA A 207 -15.83 -26.54 -7.14
C ALA A 207 -15.63 -25.92 -5.74
N HIS A 208 -14.90 -24.80 -5.74
CA HIS A 208 -14.61 -24.00 -4.56
C HIS A 208 -15.00 -22.53 -4.80
N VAL A 209 -15.39 -21.84 -3.74
CA VAL A 209 -15.68 -20.41 -3.75
C VAL A 209 -14.63 -19.68 -2.94
N TYR A 210 -13.98 -18.68 -3.56
CA TYR A 210 -12.94 -17.87 -2.95
C TYR A 210 -13.37 -16.40 -2.87
N PRO A 211 -13.20 -15.72 -1.72
CA PRO A 211 -13.32 -14.27 -1.67
C PRO A 211 -12.28 -13.60 -2.58
N LEU A 212 -12.65 -12.47 -3.19
CA LEU A 212 -11.73 -11.70 -4.02
C LEU A 212 -11.09 -10.58 -3.21
N ASN A 213 -9.83 -10.30 -3.50
CA ASN A 213 -9.07 -9.17 -2.96
C ASN A 213 -8.41 -8.41 -4.11
N PHE A 214 -9.06 -7.35 -4.58
CA PHE A 214 -8.54 -6.44 -5.59
C PHE A 214 -8.10 -5.18 -4.87
N ALA A 215 -6.79 -5.08 -4.58
CA ALA A 215 -6.19 -3.99 -3.81
C ALA A 215 -5.59 -2.93 -4.74
N ARG A 216 -6.09 -1.70 -4.70
CA ARG A 216 -5.51 -0.55 -5.40
C ARG A 216 -4.72 0.30 -4.42
N TYR A 217 -3.49 0.61 -4.78
CA TYR A 217 -2.60 1.53 -4.06
C TYR A 217 -2.41 2.82 -4.85
N SER A 218 -2.44 3.95 -4.16
CA SER A 218 -2.20 5.30 -4.70
C SER A 218 -1.67 6.23 -3.62
N ILE A 219 -1.01 7.30 -4.04
CA ILE A 219 -0.65 8.41 -3.16
C ILE A 219 -1.75 9.45 -3.25
N GLN A 220 -2.27 9.87 -2.11
CA GLN A 220 -3.33 10.89 -2.02
C GLN A 220 -3.04 11.83 -0.87
N THR A 221 -3.69 13.02 -0.89
CA THR A 221 -3.61 13.95 0.24
C THR A 221 -4.46 13.46 1.40
N SER A 222 -3.87 13.33 2.58
CA SER A 222 -4.55 12.96 3.83
C SER A 222 -5.49 14.06 4.32
N ALA A 223 -6.35 13.76 5.28
CA ALA A 223 -7.22 14.74 5.93
C ALA A 223 -6.43 15.88 6.63
N LEU A 224 -5.15 15.68 6.92
CA LEU A 224 -4.25 16.67 7.52
C LEU A 224 -3.49 17.50 6.47
N GLY A 225 -3.71 17.25 5.17
CA GLY A 225 -3.06 17.97 4.07
C GLY A 225 -1.64 17.48 3.76
N GLU A 226 -1.23 16.32 4.28
CA GLU A 226 0.05 15.69 3.99
C GLU A 226 -0.15 14.53 3.01
N PRO A 227 0.78 14.25 2.08
CA PRO A 227 0.69 13.09 1.20
C PRO A 227 0.80 11.80 2.00
N ALA A 228 0.04 10.80 1.60
CA ALA A 228 -0.04 9.52 2.28
C ALA A 228 -0.30 8.37 1.29
N LEU A 229 0.12 7.17 1.67
CA LEU A 229 -0.23 5.94 0.96
C LEU A 229 -1.64 5.53 1.34
N PHE A 230 -2.49 5.40 0.32
CA PHE A 230 -3.86 4.91 0.44
C PHE A 230 -4.02 3.54 -0.19
N ARG A 231 -4.98 2.77 0.33
CA ARG A 231 -5.40 1.49 -0.25
C ARG A 231 -6.92 1.44 -0.36
N SER A 232 -7.42 1.08 -1.54
CA SER A 232 -8.81 0.70 -1.78
C SER A 232 -8.89 -0.80 -2.01
N ILE A 233 -9.90 -1.45 -1.43
CA ILE A 233 -10.17 -2.88 -1.63
C ILE A 233 -11.50 -3.03 -2.35
N ASN A 234 -11.52 -3.82 -3.43
CA ASN A 234 -12.71 -4.16 -4.19
C ASN A 234 -13.53 -2.94 -4.65
N GLY A 235 -12.82 -1.84 -5.02
CA GLY A 235 -13.45 -0.60 -5.47
C GLY A 235 -14.14 0.23 -4.38
N ASN A 236 -14.00 -0.14 -3.11
CA ASN A 236 -14.50 0.68 -2.00
C ASN A 236 -13.65 1.96 -1.83
N ASN A 237 -14.13 2.87 -0.98
CA ASN A 237 -13.39 4.08 -0.66
C ASN A 237 -11.96 3.77 -0.20
N ALA A 238 -11.01 4.56 -0.67
CA ALA A 238 -9.63 4.43 -0.27
C ALA A 238 -9.45 4.78 1.22
N VAL A 239 -8.62 4.00 1.90
CA VAL A 239 -8.28 4.17 3.32
C VAL A 239 -6.82 4.52 3.42
N GLU A 240 -6.51 5.57 4.18
CA GLU A 240 -5.15 5.95 4.50
C GLU A 240 -4.45 4.84 5.31
N LEU A 241 -3.27 4.43 4.85
CA LEU A 241 -2.44 3.42 5.52
C LEU A 241 -1.25 4.04 6.22
N VAL A 242 -0.50 4.92 5.52
CA VAL A 242 0.76 5.48 6.03
C VAL A 242 0.91 6.91 5.55
N GLU A 243 1.00 7.84 6.49
CA GLU A 243 1.24 9.26 6.28
C GLU A 243 2.71 9.55 5.92
N GLY A 244 2.93 10.62 5.14
CA GLY A 244 4.28 11.06 4.75
C GLY A 244 4.88 10.29 3.57
N VAL A 245 4.13 9.43 2.90
CA VAL A 245 4.54 8.84 1.62
C VAL A 245 4.21 9.84 0.51
N GLU A 246 5.23 10.47 -0.06
CA GLU A 246 5.11 11.57 -1.01
C GLU A 246 5.03 11.08 -2.46
N ASP A 247 5.68 9.97 -2.78
CA ASP A 247 5.74 9.44 -4.13
C ASP A 247 5.87 7.92 -4.12
N MET A 248 5.31 7.28 -5.15
CA MET A 248 5.41 5.86 -5.43
C MET A 248 5.74 5.67 -6.90
N GLN A 249 6.88 5.00 -7.20
CA GLN A 249 7.32 4.67 -8.54
C GLN A 249 7.55 3.17 -8.66
N ILE A 250 7.07 2.57 -9.77
CA ILE A 250 7.07 1.12 -9.95
C ILE A 250 7.71 0.74 -11.29
N LEU A 251 8.73 -0.09 -11.22
CA LEU A 251 9.30 -0.75 -12.39
C LEU A 251 8.87 -2.22 -12.43
N TYR A 252 8.44 -2.64 -13.60
CA TYR A 252 7.91 -3.98 -13.89
C TYR A 252 9.03 -4.85 -14.45
N GLY A 253 9.35 -5.92 -13.74
CA GLY A 253 10.36 -6.91 -14.12
C GLY A 253 9.78 -7.95 -15.05
N GLU A 254 10.04 -7.78 -16.35
CA GLU A 254 9.50 -8.61 -17.43
C GLU A 254 10.47 -9.75 -17.76
N ASP A 255 9.98 -10.97 -17.78
CA ASP A 255 10.66 -12.13 -18.31
C ASP A 255 10.49 -12.13 -19.84
N THR A 256 11.55 -11.74 -20.56
CA THR A 256 11.54 -11.61 -22.02
C THR A 256 12.15 -12.80 -22.74
N ASP A 257 12.59 -13.82 -21.98
CA ASP A 257 13.19 -15.02 -22.56
C ASP A 257 12.16 -15.90 -23.30
N ALA A 258 12.60 -16.59 -24.32
CA ALA A 258 11.74 -17.52 -25.06
C ALA A 258 11.31 -18.72 -24.19
N THR A 259 12.09 -19.07 -23.18
CA THR A 259 11.86 -20.23 -22.29
C THR A 259 11.00 -19.90 -21.07
N LYS A 260 10.77 -18.60 -20.76
CA LYS A 260 10.04 -18.11 -19.59
C LYS A 260 10.45 -18.85 -18.31
N ASP A 261 11.63 -18.53 -17.82
CA ASP A 261 12.20 -19.19 -16.62
C ASP A 261 11.77 -18.57 -15.29
N GLY A 262 10.89 -17.55 -15.33
CA GLY A 262 10.39 -16.84 -14.16
C GLY A 262 11.38 -15.82 -13.59
N ILE A 263 12.43 -15.47 -14.33
CA ILE A 263 13.44 -14.48 -13.96
C ILE A 263 13.26 -13.21 -14.80
N ALA A 264 13.13 -12.07 -14.16
CA ALA A 264 13.03 -10.79 -14.87
C ALA A 264 14.34 -10.44 -15.57
N ASN A 265 14.32 -10.29 -16.89
CA ASN A 265 15.49 -9.90 -17.70
C ASN A 265 15.64 -8.36 -17.75
N THR A 266 14.52 -7.63 -17.63
CA THR A 266 14.50 -6.17 -17.74
C THR A 266 13.46 -5.57 -16.80
N TYR A 267 13.74 -4.35 -16.33
CA TYR A 267 12.80 -3.55 -15.51
C TYR A 267 12.43 -2.29 -16.26
N ARG A 268 11.12 -2.03 -16.43
CA ARG A 268 10.59 -0.90 -17.19
C ARG A 268 9.38 -0.29 -16.49
N SER A 269 9.07 0.99 -16.78
CA SER A 269 7.78 1.57 -16.42
C SER A 269 6.66 0.88 -17.18
N VAL A 270 5.43 0.93 -16.65
CA VAL A 270 4.28 0.20 -17.21
C VAL A 270 4.03 0.53 -18.68
N ASN A 271 4.25 1.77 -19.11
CA ASN A 271 4.06 2.22 -20.49
C ASN A 271 5.01 1.54 -21.48
N ASN A 272 6.11 0.95 -21.01
CA ASN A 272 7.15 0.30 -21.81
C ASN A 272 7.16 -1.23 -21.64
N VAL A 273 6.25 -1.80 -20.85
CA VAL A 273 6.09 -3.25 -20.70
C VAL A 273 5.51 -3.82 -22.00
N THR A 274 6.13 -4.86 -22.51
CA THR A 274 5.71 -5.50 -23.76
C THR A 274 4.48 -6.37 -23.56
N ASN A 275 4.49 -7.16 -22.48
CA ASN A 275 3.38 -8.02 -22.10
C ASN A 275 3.29 -8.09 -20.57
N MET A 276 2.18 -7.64 -20.02
CA MET A 276 1.97 -7.63 -18.57
C MET A 276 1.90 -9.04 -17.97
N ASP A 277 1.51 -10.05 -18.75
CA ASP A 277 1.48 -11.45 -18.28
C ASP A 277 2.88 -12.04 -18.08
N ASP A 278 3.90 -11.47 -18.74
CA ASP A 278 5.30 -11.85 -18.56
C ASP A 278 6.00 -11.10 -17.40
N VAL A 279 5.28 -10.25 -16.68
CA VAL A 279 5.83 -9.56 -15.49
C VAL A 279 5.85 -10.52 -14.32
N VAL A 280 7.05 -10.88 -13.86
CA VAL A 280 7.28 -11.85 -12.77
C VAL A 280 7.70 -11.20 -11.46
N SER A 281 8.09 -9.93 -11.50
CA SER A 281 8.47 -9.17 -10.30
C SER A 281 8.19 -7.68 -10.47
N LEU A 282 8.04 -6.98 -9.34
CA LEU A 282 7.86 -5.53 -9.29
C LEU A 282 8.96 -4.92 -8.42
N ARG A 283 9.58 -3.84 -8.90
CA ARG A 283 10.47 -3.01 -8.10
C ARG A 283 9.73 -1.77 -7.69
N VAL A 284 9.32 -1.70 -6.44
CA VAL A 284 8.58 -0.58 -5.86
C VAL A 284 9.56 0.34 -5.16
N SER A 285 9.49 1.63 -5.44
CA SER A 285 10.20 2.69 -4.76
C SER A 285 9.21 3.66 -4.14
N LEU A 286 9.34 3.89 -2.84
CA LEU A 286 8.53 4.84 -2.09
C LEU A 286 9.42 5.97 -1.60
N VAL A 287 9.04 7.21 -1.87
CA VAL A 287 9.66 8.40 -1.28
C VAL A 287 8.88 8.77 -0.04
N VAL A 288 9.52 8.65 1.12
CA VAL A 288 8.90 9.00 2.40
C VAL A 288 9.57 10.24 2.94
N ARG A 289 8.75 11.22 3.39
CA ARG A 289 9.23 12.48 3.95
C ARG A 289 8.85 12.64 5.42
N THR A 290 9.57 13.49 6.12
CA THR A 290 9.19 13.91 7.47
C THR A 290 7.96 14.82 7.40
N LEU A 291 7.05 14.68 8.37
CA LEU A 291 5.87 15.54 8.50
C LEU A 291 6.28 16.95 8.93
N ASP A 292 7.30 17.07 9.77
CA ASP A 292 7.88 18.34 10.15
C ASP A 292 8.75 18.91 9.02
N ASP A 293 8.61 20.20 8.76
CA ASP A 293 9.55 20.97 7.95
C ASP A 293 10.74 21.46 8.79
N ASN A 294 11.78 21.98 8.12
CA ASN A 294 13.00 22.49 8.74
C ASN A 294 13.74 21.46 9.62
N VAL A 295 13.70 20.20 9.21
CA VAL A 295 14.45 19.10 9.84
C VAL A 295 15.90 19.09 9.35
N THR A 296 16.13 19.49 8.09
CA THR A 296 17.45 19.63 7.46
C THR A 296 17.85 21.10 7.36
N THR A 297 19.15 21.37 7.20
CA THR A 297 19.69 22.74 7.01
C THR A 297 19.50 23.22 5.57
N ASP A 298 19.58 22.30 4.61
CA ASP A 298 19.55 22.57 3.17
C ASP A 298 18.51 21.69 2.50
N ASN A 299 18.11 22.07 1.28
CA ASN A 299 17.28 21.25 0.42
C ASN A 299 18.11 20.05 -0.05
N ILE A 300 17.68 18.84 0.26
CA ILE A 300 18.41 17.61 -0.07
C ILE A 300 17.76 16.95 -1.27
N SER A 301 18.54 16.82 -2.36
CA SER A 301 18.11 16.09 -3.55
C SER A 301 18.02 14.58 -3.27
N TYR A 302 17.13 13.91 -4.00
CA TYR A 302 17.02 12.46 -4.02
C TYR A 302 16.79 11.95 -5.45
N THR A 303 17.05 10.66 -5.67
CA THR A 303 16.81 10.01 -6.96
C THR A 303 16.04 8.71 -6.72
N VAL A 304 14.98 8.52 -7.49
CA VAL A 304 14.22 7.26 -7.54
C VAL A 304 14.73 6.44 -8.72
N PRO A 305 14.90 5.12 -8.58
CA PRO A 305 15.32 4.26 -9.69
C PRO A 305 14.37 4.37 -10.90
N GLY A 306 14.92 4.80 -12.03
CA GLY A 306 14.16 5.03 -13.27
C GLY A 306 13.77 6.47 -13.52
N GLU A 307 13.91 7.36 -12.53
CA GLU A 307 13.51 8.76 -12.58
C GLU A 307 14.71 9.73 -12.54
N ALA A 308 14.45 10.98 -12.89
CA ALA A 308 15.41 12.06 -12.76
C ALA A 308 15.62 12.46 -11.29
N GLU A 309 16.78 13.09 -10.99
CA GLU A 309 17.04 13.66 -9.68
C GLU A 309 16.06 14.80 -9.37
N VAL A 310 15.44 14.74 -8.19
CA VAL A 310 14.48 15.75 -7.69
C VAL A 310 15.13 16.55 -6.56
N THR A 311 15.06 17.89 -6.64
CA THR A 311 15.47 18.80 -5.57
C THR A 311 14.23 19.51 -5.02
N PRO A 312 13.72 19.09 -3.84
CA PRO A 312 12.55 19.71 -3.23
C PRO A 312 12.78 21.17 -2.83
N GLY A 313 11.71 21.95 -2.77
CA GLY A 313 11.76 23.35 -2.33
C GLY A 313 11.70 23.56 -0.81
N ASP A 314 11.57 22.49 -0.02
CA ASP A 314 11.45 22.49 1.44
C ASP A 314 12.69 21.88 2.14
N LYS A 315 12.69 21.92 3.46
CA LYS A 315 13.76 21.35 4.30
C LYS A 315 13.31 20.12 5.07
N ARG A 316 12.37 19.37 4.51
CA ARG A 316 11.96 18.06 5.02
C ARG A 316 13.03 17.01 4.70
N MET A 317 13.24 16.07 5.60
CA MET A 317 14.09 14.92 5.31
C MET A 317 13.31 13.90 4.50
N ARG A 318 13.92 13.35 3.45
CA ARG A 318 13.35 12.32 2.59
C ARG A 318 14.24 11.09 2.57
N HIS A 319 13.61 9.93 2.40
CA HIS A 319 14.31 8.67 2.18
C HIS A 319 13.56 7.84 1.15
N VAL A 320 14.31 7.28 0.20
CA VAL A 320 13.78 6.39 -0.83
C VAL A 320 13.90 4.96 -0.35
N PHE A 321 12.77 4.30 -0.17
CA PHE A 321 12.70 2.86 0.14
C PHE A 321 12.43 2.10 -1.15
N THR A 322 13.35 1.23 -1.55
CA THR A 322 13.20 0.42 -2.75
C THR A 322 13.23 -1.06 -2.40
N SER A 323 12.28 -1.82 -2.94
CA SER A 323 12.23 -3.28 -2.80
C SER A 323 11.84 -3.93 -4.13
N THR A 324 12.47 -5.06 -4.43
CA THR A 324 12.07 -5.91 -5.56
C THR A 324 11.33 -7.12 -5.01
N ILE A 325 10.08 -7.31 -5.48
CA ILE A 325 9.13 -8.28 -4.94
C ILE A 325 8.66 -9.17 -6.10
N ALA A 326 8.79 -10.47 -5.93
CA ALA A 326 8.32 -11.45 -6.91
C ALA A 326 6.81 -11.67 -6.78
N VAL A 327 6.12 -11.76 -7.92
CA VAL A 327 4.71 -12.17 -8.02
C VAL A 327 4.69 -13.70 -8.00
N ARG A 328 4.47 -14.28 -6.81
CA ARG A 328 4.70 -15.73 -6.57
C ARG A 328 3.87 -16.63 -7.46
N ASN A 329 2.65 -16.23 -7.79
CA ASN A 329 1.72 -17.04 -8.57
C ASN A 329 2.03 -17.04 -10.08
N ARG A 330 3.04 -16.27 -10.49
CA ARG A 330 3.59 -16.23 -11.86
C ARG A 330 4.95 -16.94 -11.99
N LEU A 331 5.52 -17.38 -10.86
CA LEU A 331 6.75 -18.15 -10.86
C LEU A 331 6.39 -19.62 -11.12
N LEU A 332 7.09 -20.25 -12.04
CA LEU A 332 6.90 -21.67 -12.42
C LEU A 332 7.31 -22.63 -11.31
#